data_faaca3bf277a781d7a1f19a5fdcd814e
#
_entry.id   faaca3bf277a781d7a1f19a5fdcd814e
#
_cell.length_a   1.000
_cell.length_b   1.000
_cell.length_c   1.000
_cell.angle_alpha   90.00
_cell.angle_beta   90.00
_cell.angle_gamma   90.00
#
_symmetry.space_group_name_H-M   'P 1'
#
loop_
_entity.id
_entity.type
_entity.pdbx_description
1 polymer ?
#
loop_
_entity_poly.entity_id
_entity_poly.type
_entity_poly.pdbx_seq_one_letter_code
_entity_poly.pdbx_strand_id
1 'polypeptide(L)'
;MIEITLVGFWSVETAKGFVADQELAVAKLGPPYGTHLTLGDVRSFDVQQKEVATIIRDLVLNARSTSKRLALVGSVSLARMQFARITAREDSRIFDDFDEAKRWLPHG
;
A
#
# COMPACT_ATOMS: atom_id res chain seq x y z
N MET A 1 0.03 11.49 -7.49
CA MET A 1 0.32 10.08 -7.19
C MET A 1 1.16 9.98 -5.93
N ILE A 2 0.88 9.01 -5.10
CA ILE A 2 1.69 8.73 -3.91
C ILE A 2 2.61 7.55 -4.20
N GLU A 3 3.90 7.69 -3.92
CA GLU A 3 4.86 6.60 -4.02
C GLU A 3 5.33 6.24 -2.62
N ILE A 4 5.35 4.94 -2.30
CA ILE A 4 5.77 4.44 -1.00
C ILE A 4 6.77 3.30 -1.16
N THR A 5 7.66 3.16 -0.18
CA THR A 5 8.57 2.02 -0.08
C THR A 5 8.51 1.50 1.35
N LEU A 6 8.16 0.23 1.51
CA LEU A 6 8.06 -0.41 2.81
C LEU A 6 9.22 -1.39 2.97
N VAL A 7 9.90 -1.32 4.11
CA VAL A 7 11.11 -2.12 4.37
C VAL A 7 11.06 -2.72 5.76
N GLY A 8 11.45 -3.97 5.87
CA GLY A 8 11.73 -4.61 7.14
C GLY A 8 10.52 -5.17 7.88
N PHE A 9 10.73 -5.45 9.16
CA PHE A 9 9.72 -5.93 10.08
C PHE A 9 9.33 -4.79 11.02
N TRP A 10 8.04 -4.50 11.08
CA TRP A 10 7.55 -3.30 11.77
C TRP A 10 7.01 -3.60 13.16
N SER A 11 7.18 -2.64 14.07
CA SER A 11 6.44 -2.58 15.32
C SER A 11 5.06 -1.96 15.06
N VAL A 12 4.16 -2.10 16.03
CA VAL A 12 2.85 -1.44 15.99
C VAL A 12 3.02 0.08 15.91
N GLU A 13 4.00 0.63 16.64
CA GLU A 13 4.27 2.07 16.63
C GLU A 13 4.71 2.56 15.26
N THR A 14 5.58 1.81 14.59
CA THR A 14 6.02 2.12 13.23
C THR A 14 4.83 2.09 12.27
N ALA A 15 3.96 1.09 12.39
CA ALA A 15 2.77 0.99 11.54
C ALA A 15 1.83 2.17 11.75
N LYS A 16 1.61 2.57 12.98
CA LYS A 16 0.77 3.75 13.31
C LYS A 16 1.37 5.04 12.75
N GLY A 17 2.69 5.19 12.84
CA GLY A 17 3.39 6.33 12.24
C GLY A 17 3.23 6.38 10.73
N PHE A 18 3.34 5.23 10.08
CA PHE A 18 3.09 5.11 8.64
C PHE A 18 1.67 5.55 8.27
N VAL A 19 0.67 5.09 9.02
CA VAL A 19 -0.73 5.48 8.78
C VAL A 19 -0.90 7.00 8.90
N ALA A 20 -0.33 7.61 9.94
CA ALA A 20 -0.39 9.05 10.13
C ALA A 20 0.27 9.80 8.96
N ASP A 21 1.41 9.33 8.48
CA ASP A 21 2.10 9.93 7.34
C ASP A 21 1.27 9.81 6.06
N GLN A 22 0.60 8.68 5.84
CA GLN A 22 -0.28 8.49 4.68
C GLN A 22 -1.49 9.41 4.75
N GLU A 23 -2.09 9.54 5.90
CA GLU A 23 -3.24 10.45 6.08
C GLU A 23 -2.85 11.90 5.79
N LEU A 24 -1.67 12.33 6.23
CA LEU A 24 -1.15 13.66 5.92
C LEU A 24 -0.89 13.84 4.43
N ALA A 25 -0.30 12.83 3.77
CA ALA A 25 -0.04 12.88 2.34
C ALA A 25 -1.34 13.02 1.54
N VAL A 26 -2.37 12.25 1.91
CA VAL A 26 -3.68 12.31 1.26
C VAL A 26 -4.34 13.67 1.51
N ALA A 27 -4.24 14.19 2.74
CA ALA A 27 -4.79 15.50 3.07
C ALA A 27 -4.16 16.62 2.25
N LYS A 28 -2.85 16.52 1.97
CA LYS A 28 -2.14 17.50 1.13
C LYS A 28 -2.60 17.47 -0.33
N LEU A 29 -3.06 16.33 -0.84
CA LEU A 29 -3.62 16.23 -2.18
C LEU A 29 -4.98 16.94 -2.27
N GLY A 30 -5.67 17.03 -1.15
CA GLY A 30 -6.99 17.66 -1.08
C GLY A 30 -8.11 16.85 -1.69
N PRO A 31 -9.35 17.35 -1.59
CA PRO A 31 -10.50 16.70 -2.19
C PRO A 31 -10.47 16.80 -3.73
N PRO A 32 -11.15 15.90 -4.45
CA PRO A 32 -11.94 14.80 -3.91
C PRO A 32 -11.07 13.63 -3.44
N TYR A 33 -11.42 13.06 -2.29
CA TYR A 33 -10.71 11.91 -1.75
C TYR A 33 -10.97 10.65 -2.59
N GLY A 34 -10.01 9.72 -2.56
CA GLY A 34 -10.12 8.45 -3.28
C GLY A 34 -9.88 8.54 -4.79
N THR A 35 -9.32 9.65 -5.27
CA THR A 35 -9.04 9.84 -6.70
C THR A 35 -7.57 9.72 -7.07
N HIS A 36 -6.69 9.69 -6.07
CA HIS A 36 -5.24 9.56 -6.30
C HIS A 36 -4.85 8.11 -6.58
N LEU A 37 -3.65 7.94 -7.12
CA LEU A 37 -3.05 6.63 -7.41
C LEU A 37 -1.89 6.40 -6.43
N THR A 38 -1.65 5.15 -6.06
CA THR A 38 -0.54 4.77 -5.18
C THR A 38 0.31 3.70 -5.83
N LEU A 39 1.62 3.92 -5.83
CA LEU A 39 2.61 2.96 -6.28
C LEU A 39 3.50 2.60 -5.09
N GLY A 40 3.50 1.33 -4.70
CA GLY A 40 4.24 0.85 -3.53
C GLY A 40 5.29 -0.19 -3.88
N ASP A 41 6.49 -0.02 -3.34
CA ASP A 41 7.55 -1.02 -3.42
C ASP A 41 7.61 -1.77 -2.09
N VAL A 42 7.25 -3.06 -2.13
CA VAL A 42 7.23 -3.92 -0.95
C VAL A 42 8.20 -5.11 -1.09
N ARG A 43 9.17 -5.00 -2.01
CA ARG A 43 10.13 -6.08 -2.26
C ARG A 43 10.99 -6.42 -1.05
N SER A 44 11.23 -5.46 -0.18
CA SER A 44 12.03 -5.62 1.03
C SER A 44 11.20 -5.62 2.31
N PHE A 45 9.89 -5.76 2.20
CA PHE A 45 8.98 -5.80 3.35
C PHE A 45 8.82 -7.25 3.82
N ASP A 46 9.06 -7.49 5.10
CA ASP A 46 9.00 -8.83 5.69
C ASP A 46 7.55 -9.22 6.02
N VAL A 47 7.34 -10.49 6.36
CA VAL A 47 6.08 -10.96 6.93
C VAL A 47 5.86 -10.22 8.25
N GLN A 48 4.69 -9.61 8.40
CA GLN A 48 4.37 -8.76 9.55
C GLN A 48 3.56 -9.51 10.59
N GLN A 49 3.66 -9.08 11.84
CA GLN A 49 2.81 -9.58 12.91
C GLN A 49 1.35 -9.17 12.66
N LYS A 50 0.43 -9.90 13.26
CA LYS A 50 -1.00 -9.74 13.02
C LYS A 50 -1.51 -8.31 13.27
N GLU A 51 -1.05 -7.68 14.33
CA GLU A 51 -1.48 -6.33 14.70
C GLU A 51 -1.07 -5.31 13.64
N VAL A 52 0.16 -5.44 13.12
CA VAL A 52 0.65 -4.57 12.04
C VAL A 52 -0.14 -4.81 10.75
N ALA A 53 -0.37 -6.07 10.41
CA ALA A 53 -1.17 -6.44 9.23
C ALA A 53 -2.57 -5.84 9.31
N THR A 54 -3.20 -5.88 10.47
CA THR A 54 -4.53 -5.30 10.69
C THR A 54 -4.52 -3.77 10.51
N ILE A 55 -3.51 -3.10 11.04
CA ILE A 55 -3.37 -1.64 10.90
C ILE A 55 -3.27 -1.25 9.42
N ILE A 56 -2.44 -1.97 8.66
CA ILE A 56 -2.29 -1.71 7.22
C ILE A 56 -3.59 -2.00 6.47
N ARG A 57 -4.24 -3.11 6.80
CA ARG A 57 -5.53 -3.48 6.19
C ARG A 57 -6.58 -2.39 6.38
N ASP A 58 -6.69 -1.88 7.59
CA ASP A 58 -7.65 -0.82 7.90
C ASP A 58 -7.36 0.44 7.10
N LEU A 59 -6.08 0.80 6.94
CA LEU A 59 -5.69 1.94 6.11
C LEU A 59 -6.12 1.74 4.65
N VAL A 60 -5.86 0.56 4.09
CA VAL A 60 -6.17 0.24 2.69
C VAL A 60 -7.67 0.30 2.41
N LEU A 61 -8.49 -0.06 3.40
CA LEU A 61 -9.96 -0.09 3.27
C LEU A 61 -10.62 1.22 3.69
N ASN A 62 -9.90 2.16 4.28
CA ASN A 62 -10.48 3.42 4.73
C ASN A 62 -10.78 4.33 3.52
N ALA A 63 -12.04 4.67 3.31
CA ALA A 63 -12.50 5.44 2.17
C ALA A 63 -11.84 6.83 2.04
N ARG A 64 -11.39 7.42 3.15
CA ARG A 64 -10.73 8.74 3.15
C ARG A 64 -9.24 8.66 2.83
N SER A 65 -8.62 7.51 3.09
CA SER A 65 -7.17 7.33 2.92
C SER A 65 -6.82 6.48 1.72
N THR A 66 -7.77 5.71 1.20
CA THR A 66 -7.52 4.77 0.10
C THR A 66 -7.35 5.49 -1.23
N SER A 67 -6.47 4.96 -2.06
CA SER A 67 -6.29 5.42 -3.43
C SER A 67 -7.35 4.83 -4.36
N LYS A 68 -7.56 5.47 -5.50
CA LYS A 68 -8.41 4.93 -6.57
C LYS A 68 -7.86 3.61 -7.07
N ARG A 69 -6.53 3.53 -7.23
CA ARG A 69 -5.82 2.32 -7.60
C ARG A 69 -4.55 2.19 -6.80
N LEU A 70 -4.20 0.95 -6.51
CA LEU A 70 -3.02 0.60 -5.73
C LEU A 70 -2.21 -0.44 -6.50
N ALA A 71 -1.06 -0.05 -7.01
CA ALA A 71 -0.11 -0.94 -7.65
C ALA A 71 1.05 -1.20 -6.69
N LEU A 72 1.38 -2.46 -6.50
CA LEU A 72 2.46 -2.87 -5.61
C LEU A 72 3.47 -3.69 -6.39
N VAL A 73 4.74 -3.55 -6.03
CA VAL A 73 5.83 -4.37 -6.57
C VAL A 73 6.39 -5.20 -5.45
N GLY A 74 6.35 -6.53 -5.61
CA GLY A 74 6.82 -7.47 -4.58
C GLY A 74 7.59 -8.63 -5.18
N SER A 75 8.59 -9.13 -4.43
CA SER A 75 9.30 -10.35 -4.78
C SER A 75 8.44 -11.56 -4.44
N VAL A 76 8.57 -12.66 -5.19
CA VAL A 76 7.87 -13.91 -4.91
C VAL A 76 8.35 -14.44 -3.55
N SER A 77 7.47 -14.42 -2.54
CA SER A 77 7.82 -14.76 -1.16
C SER A 77 6.55 -14.90 -0.30
N LEU A 78 6.73 -15.41 0.93
CA LEU A 78 5.65 -15.45 1.91
C LEU A 78 5.19 -14.02 2.28
N ALA A 79 6.12 -13.07 2.34
CA ALA A 79 5.79 -11.68 2.61
C ALA A 79 4.87 -11.11 1.53
N ARG A 80 5.15 -11.40 0.25
CA ARG A 80 4.27 -10.99 -0.85
C ARG A 80 2.87 -11.61 -0.70
N MET A 81 2.79 -12.88 -0.34
CA MET A 81 1.51 -13.57 -0.15
C MET A 81 0.70 -12.95 0.98
N GLN A 82 1.35 -12.63 2.09
CA GLN A 82 0.68 -11.92 3.19
C GLN A 82 0.20 -10.55 2.74
N PHE A 83 1.06 -9.79 2.09
CA PHE A 83 0.75 -8.43 1.66
C PHE A 83 -0.38 -8.40 0.63
N ALA A 84 -0.42 -9.38 -0.26
CA ALA A 84 -1.51 -9.51 -1.23
C ALA A 84 -2.86 -9.65 -0.54
N ARG A 85 -2.93 -10.40 0.57
CA ARG A 85 -4.15 -10.55 1.35
C ARG A 85 -4.50 -9.27 2.12
N ILE A 86 -3.49 -8.61 2.70
CA ILE A 86 -3.68 -7.37 3.45
C ILE A 86 -4.27 -6.28 2.54
N THR A 87 -3.82 -6.19 1.31
CA THR A 87 -4.21 -5.14 0.37
C THR A 87 -5.29 -5.57 -0.62
N ALA A 88 -5.87 -6.77 -0.45
CA ALA A 88 -6.84 -7.31 -1.40
C ALA A 88 -8.07 -6.41 -1.50
N ARG A 89 -8.27 -5.86 -2.68
CA ARG A 89 -9.46 -5.09 -3.07
C ARG A 89 -9.50 -5.08 -4.60
N GLU A 90 -10.63 -4.68 -5.17
CA GLU A 90 -10.88 -4.78 -6.61
C GLU A 90 -9.85 -4.02 -7.46
N ASP A 91 -9.40 -2.87 -6.98
CA ASP A 91 -8.49 -1.97 -7.70
C ASP A 91 -7.08 -1.95 -7.12
N SER A 92 -6.64 -3.07 -6.55
CA SER A 92 -5.26 -3.27 -6.16
C SER A 92 -4.66 -4.48 -6.86
N ARG A 93 -3.36 -4.42 -7.16
CA ARG A 93 -2.66 -5.50 -7.83
C ARG A 93 -1.18 -5.50 -7.46
N ILE A 94 -0.59 -6.70 -7.34
CA ILE A 94 0.84 -6.88 -7.10
C ILE A 94 1.51 -7.35 -8.38
N PHE A 95 2.64 -6.72 -8.70
CA PHE A 95 3.46 -7.01 -9.88
C PHE A 95 4.84 -7.49 -9.47
N ASP A 96 5.49 -8.21 -10.37
CA ASP A 96 6.90 -8.59 -10.22
C ASP A 96 7.83 -7.48 -10.70
N ASP A 97 7.37 -6.66 -11.62
CA ASP A 97 8.15 -5.65 -12.32
C ASP A 97 7.58 -4.26 -12.10
N PHE A 98 8.48 -3.34 -11.75
CA PHE A 98 8.12 -1.95 -11.47
C PHE A 98 7.51 -1.25 -12.68
N ASP A 99 8.05 -1.49 -13.88
CA ASP A 99 7.54 -0.87 -15.10
C ASP A 99 6.13 -1.35 -15.45
N GLU A 100 5.85 -2.63 -15.22
CA GLU A 100 4.50 -3.16 -15.41
C GLU A 100 3.50 -2.50 -14.45
N ALA A 101 3.90 -2.33 -13.20
CA ALA A 101 3.07 -1.67 -12.20
C ALA A 101 2.74 -0.23 -12.62
N LYS A 102 3.74 0.50 -13.08
CA LYS A 102 3.57 1.87 -13.56
C LYS A 102 2.62 1.95 -14.76
N ARG A 103 2.73 1.02 -15.70
CA ARG A 103 1.86 1.00 -16.88
C ARG A 103 0.42 0.67 -16.55
N TRP A 104 0.23 -0.25 -15.60
CA TRP A 104 -1.12 -0.64 -15.18
C TRP A 104 -1.85 0.47 -14.44
N LEU A 105 -1.12 1.23 -13.62
CA LEU A 105 -1.69 2.11 -12.61
C LEU A 105 -2.68 3.15 -13.17
N PRO A 106 -2.39 3.88 -14.25
CA PRO A 106 -3.33 4.86 -14.78
C PRO A 106 -4.47 4.26 -15.62
N HIS A 107 -4.32 3.04 -16.09
CA HIS A 107 -5.26 2.45 -17.08
C HIS A 107 -5.99 1.22 -16.58
N GLY A 108 -5.48 0.60 -15.58
CA GLY A 108 -5.87 -0.60 -14.87
C GLY A 108 -6.94 -1.48 -15.35
#